data_f69386498eb0998b9e86ab15fe1253a9
#
_entry.id   f69386498eb0998b9e86ab15fe1253a9
#
_cell.length_a   1.000
_cell.length_b   1.000
_cell.length_c   1.000
_cell.angle_alpha   90.00
_cell.angle_beta   90.00
_cell.angle_gamma   90.00
#
_symmetry.space_group_name_H-M   'P 1'
#
loop_
_entity.id
_entity.type
_entity.pdbx_description
1 polymer ?
#
loop_
_entity_poly.entity_id
_entity_poly.type
_entity_poly.pdbx_seq_one_letter_code
_entity_poly.pdbx_strand_id
1 'polypeptide(L)'
;MHVATTPSGPVQGRRVAVTGLGALTCAGVGVDALWAALIKDTAPLSKRIAPFDASHIGGPKELRRLDPFTLYALIAADEAWRQSGLEGPMVDAGSIVTTGIGGLQTILDQVGVLNAKGPDRISPFMIPMMMPNAATAAVSMRFGLGGPCETVTTACAAGTHAIGNAARLVASGRCPVVVAGGAEAVIVEIAEAGFRNMTALSNEGHSRPFDATRNGFVMGEGAGILIVEDWDHAHERGATIFA
;
A
#
# COMPACT_ATOMS: atom_id res chain seq x y z
N MET A 1 -3.55 22.71 -30.80
CA MET A 1 -3.33 22.00 -29.54
C MET A 1 -2.19 22.69 -28.85
N HIS A 2 -2.45 23.56 -27.86
CA HIS A 2 -1.39 24.17 -27.05
C HIS A 2 -0.91 23.15 -26.04
N VAL A 3 0.31 22.67 -26.20
CA VAL A 3 1.00 21.93 -25.15
C VAL A 3 1.35 22.94 -24.07
N ALA A 4 0.70 22.85 -22.94
CA ALA A 4 1.04 23.65 -21.77
C ALA A 4 2.48 23.25 -21.34
N THR A 5 3.42 24.16 -21.54
CA THR A 5 4.76 24.03 -21.00
C THR A 5 4.67 24.13 -19.48
N THR A 6 4.94 23.02 -18.79
CA THR A 6 5.15 23.04 -17.34
C THR A 6 6.26 24.06 -16.99
N PRO A 7 6.09 24.91 -15.99
CA PRO A 7 7.16 25.82 -15.57
C PRO A 7 8.38 25.01 -15.17
N SER A 8 9.46 25.14 -15.93
CA SER A 8 10.76 24.53 -15.64
C SER A 8 11.57 25.40 -14.68
N GLY A 9 11.02 25.71 -13.51
CA GLY A 9 11.78 26.27 -12.40
C GLY A 9 12.17 25.18 -11.42
N PRO A 10 13.32 25.29 -10.74
CA PRO A 10 13.63 24.37 -9.65
C PRO A 10 12.50 24.43 -8.62
N VAL A 11 11.95 23.28 -8.23
CA VAL A 11 11.02 23.21 -7.11
C VAL A 11 11.80 23.73 -5.91
N GLN A 12 11.50 24.95 -5.46
CA GLN A 12 12.06 25.49 -4.21
C GLN A 12 11.46 24.68 -3.07
N GLY A 13 12.19 23.69 -2.59
CA GLY A 13 11.78 22.80 -1.50
C GLY A 13 12.99 22.05 -0.99
N ARG A 14 12.79 21.39 0.16
CA ARG A 14 13.80 20.49 0.71
C ARG A 14 14.02 19.30 -0.22
N ARG A 15 15.22 18.76 -0.22
CA ARG A 15 15.50 17.48 -0.89
C ARG A 15 14.77 16.37 -0.16
N VAL A 16 14.34 15.38 -0.90
CA VAL A 16 13.60 14.23 -0.40
C VAL A 16 14.42 12.97 -0.66
N ALA A 17 14.45 12.10 0.31
CA ALA A 17 15.12 10.80 0.27
C ALA A 17 14.14 9.65 0.49
N VAL A 18 14.51 8.47 0.01
CA VAL A 18 13.88 7.20 0.38
C VAL A 18 14.86 6.46 1.28
N THR A 19 14.46 6.20 2.53
CA THR A 19 15.31 5.58 3.55
C THR A 19 14.83 4.21 4.01
N GLY A 20 13.66 3.77 3.55
CA GLY A 20 13.14 2.44 3.84
C GLY A 20 12.22 1.94 2.75
N LEU A 21 12.27 0.64 2.50
CA LEU A 21 11.49 -0.10 1.52
C LEU A 21 10.83 -1.28 2.21
N GLY A 22 9.58 -1.55 1.88
CA GLY A 22 8.89 -2.74 2.35
C GLY A 22 7.89 -3.25 1.34
N ALA A 23 7.76 -4.56 1.25
CA ALA A 23 6.87 -5.21 0.31
C ALA A 23 6.23 -6.47 0.90
N LEU A 24 5.00 -6.71 0.48
CA LEU A 24 4.33 -8.01 0.61
C LEU A 24 3.63 -8.30 -0.71
N THR A 25 3.99 -9.37 -1.37
CA THR A 25 3.44 -9.73 -2.68
C THR A 25 3.19 -11.23 -2.78
N CYS A 26 2.62 -11.69 -3.87
CA CYS A 26 2.52 -13.11 -4.16
C CYS A 26 3.89 -13.82 -4.29
N ALA A 27 4.99 -13.07 -4.44
CA ALA A 27 6.35 -13.60 -4.40
C ALA A 27 6.83 -13.90 -2.97
N GLY A 28 6.18 -13.37 -1.95
CA GLY A 28 6.50 -13.56 -0.54
C GLY A 28 6.51 -12.26 0.26
N VAL A 29 7.00 -12.38 1.49
CA VAL A 29 7.18 -11.28 2.43
C VAL A 29 8.55 -10.66 2.20
N GLY A 30 8.60 -9.35 2.04
CA GLY A 30 9.82 -8.57 1.96
C GLY A 30 10.27 -8.22 0.55
N VAL A 31 11.05 -7.15 0.48
CA VAL A 31 11.63 -6.61 -0.76
C VAL A 31 12.57 -7.63 -1.41
N ASP A 32 13.34 -8.37 -0.63
CA ASP A 32 14.27 -9.38 -1.14
C ASP A 32 13.54 -10.53 -1.84
N ALA A 33 12.39 -10.98 -1.32
CA ALA A 33 11.58 -12.00 -1.96
C ALA A 33 11.03 -11.52 -3.31
N LEU A 34 10.52 -10.29 -3.34
CA LEU A 34 10.05 -9.65 -4.57
C LEU A 34 11.18 -9.52 -5.59
N TRP A 35 12.36 -9.00 -5.17
CA TRP A 35 13.49 -8.82 -6.05
C TRP A 35 14.01 -10.14 -6.61
N ALA A 36 14.13 -11.16 -5.76
CA ALA A 36 14.55 -12.49 -6.19
C ALA A 36 13.61 -13.12 -7.22
N ALA A 37 12.30 -12.89 -7.10
CA ALA A 37 11.32 -13.37 -8.09
C ALA A 37 11.46 -12.61 -9.42
N LEU A 38 11.65 -11.29 -9.38
CA LEU A 38 11.82 -10.46 -10.57
C LEU A 38 13.06 -10.82 -11.38
N ILE A 39 14.22 -10.98 -10.73
CA ILE A 39 15.47 -11.30 -11.45
C ILE A 39 15.54 -12.74 -11.97
N LYS A 40 14.79 -13.65 -11.36
CA LYS A 40 14.73 -15.05 -11.82
C LYS A 40 13.67 -15.30 -12.90
N ASP A 41 12.90 -14.27 -13.24
CA ASP A 41 11.75 -14.37 -14.14
C ASP A 41 10.78 -15.51 -13.74
N THR A 42 10.66 -15.72 -12.43
CA THR A 42 9.75 -16.70 -11.87
C THR A 42 8.44 -16.01 -11.55
N ALA A 43 7.49 -16.06 -12.48
CA ALA A 43 6.15 -15.60 -12.20
C ALA A 43 5.53 -16.47 -11.08
N PRO A 44 4.99 -15.87 -10.02
CA PRO A 44 4.26 -16.62 -9.00
C PRO A 44 3.09 -17.36 -9.64
N LEU A 45 2.91 -18.63 -9.28
CA LEU A 45 1.81 -19.46 -9.78
C LEU A 45 0.44 -18.98 -9.24
N SER A 46 0.44 -18.18 -8.18
CA SER A 46 -0.77 -17.65 -7.55
C SER A 46 -0.79 -16.13 -7.63
N LYS A 47 -1.98 -15.60 -7.87
CA LYS A 47 -2.26 -14.15 -7.78
C LYS A 47 -2.43 -13.71 -6.33
N ARG A 48 -2.70 -14.65 -5.42
CA ARG A 48 -2.91 -14.45 -3.99
C ARG A 48 -1.61 -14.61 -3.22
N ILE A 49 -1.52 -13.87 -2.14
CA ILE A 49 -0.43 -14.03 -1.18
C ILE A 49 -0.60 -15.37 -0.47
N ALA A 50 0.47 -16.16 -0.42
CA ALA A 50 0.51 -17.40 0.37
C ALA A 50 0.36 -17.06 1.88
N PRO A 51 -0.13 -18.01 2.71
CA PRO A 51 -0.17 -17.80 4.15
C PRO A 51 1.20 -17.41 4.71
N PHE A 52 1.22 -16.42 5.57
CA PHE A 52 2.43 -15.89 6.20
C PHE A 52 2.20 -15.64 7.70
N ASP A 53 3.28 -15.54 8.47
CA ASP A 53 3.22 -15.19 9.88
C ASP A 53 3.03 -13.67 10.06
N ALA A 54 1.93 -13.30 10.70
CA ALA A 54 1.60 -11.92 11.06
C ALA A 54 1.57 -11.71 12.59
N SER A 55 2.09 -12.63 13.37
CA SER A 55 2.04 -12.61 14.85
C SER A 55 2.72 -11.37 15.44
N HIS A 56 3.71 -10.80 14.74
CA HIS A 56 4.39 -9.57 15.15
C HIS A 56 3.55 -8.30 14.92
N ILE A 57 2.48 -8.37 14.13
CA ILE A 57 1.53 -7.26 13.96
C ILE A 57 0.55 -7.21 15.12
N GLY A 58 0.08 -8.37 15.57
CA GLY A 58 -0.85 -8.46 16.68
C GLY A 58 -1.36 -9.88 16.93
N GLY A 59 -2.10 -10.05 18.00
CA GLY A 59 -2.72 -11.33 18.33
C GLY A 59 -3.92 -11.67 17.42
N PRO A 60 -4.42 -12.92 17.49
CA PRO A 60 -5.53 -13.38 16.63
C PRO A 60 -6.80 -12.52 16.70
N LYS A 61 -7.05 -11.87 17.85
CA LYS A 61 -8.20 -10.97 18.05
C LYS A 61 -8.03 -9.66 17.30
N GLU A 62 -6.82 -9.13 17.27
CA GLU A 62 -6.47 -7.88 16.60
C GLU A 62 -6.44 -8.10 15.09
N LEU A 63 -5.79 -9.16 14.63
CA LEU A 63 -5.72 -9.50 13.20
C LEU A 63 -7.10 -9.70 12.57
N ARG A 64 -8.07 -10.27 13.30
CA ARG A 64 -9.46 -10.40 12.82
C ARG A 64 -10.24 -9.09 12.69
N ARG A 65 -9.67 -7.96 13.14
CA ARG A 65 -10.24 -6.61 13.00
C ARG A 65 -9.59 -5.81 11.89
N LEU A 66 -8.78 -6.45 11.08
CA LEU A 66 -8.13 -5.86 9.91
C LEU A 66 -8.69 -6.52 8.64
N ASP A 67 -9.02 -5.70 7.65
CA ASP A 67 -9.20 -6.23 6.30
C ASP A 67 -7.82 -6.65 5.74
N PRO A 68 -7.74 -7.65 4.85
CA PRO A 68 -6.47 -8.09 4.29
C PRO A 68 -5.58 -6.98 3.75
N PHE A 69 -6.14 -5.97 3.03
CA PHE A 69 -5.31 -4.88 2.51
C PHE A 69 -4.63 -4.07 3.61
N THR A 70 -5.32 -3.87 4.74
CA THR A 70 -4.75 -3.19 5.91
C THR A 70 -3.64 -4.01 6.55
N LEU A 71 -3.83 -5.31 6.68
CA LEU A 71 -2.79 -6.22 7.18
C LEU A 71 -1.56 -6.22 6.26
N TYR A 72 -1.76 -6.27 4.95
CA TYR A 72 -0.66 -6.24 3.98
C TYR A 72 0.13 -4.94 4.08
N ALA A 73 -0.57 -3.81 4.21
CA ALA A 73 0.07 -2.52 4.44
C ALA A 73 0.93 -2.49 5.71
N LEU A 74 0.43 -3.05 6.82
CA LEU A 74 1.16 -3.12 8.08
C LEU A 74 2.43 -3.97 7.98
N ILE A 75 2.38 -5.13 7.31
CA ILE A 75 3.54 -6.00 7.09
C ILE A 75 4.62 -5.26 6.29
N ALA A 76 4.24 -4.64 5.17
CA ALA A 76 5.17 -3.89 4.34
C ALA A 76 5.72 -2.64 5.07
N ALA A 77 4.87 -1.94 5.83
CA ALA A 77 5.29 -0.78 6.61
C ALA A 77 6.27 -1.16 7.73
N ASP A 78 6.09 -2.32 8.36
CA ASP A 78 6.98 -2.81 9.40
C ASP A 78 8.39 -3.13 8.86
N GLU A 79 8.48 -3.70 7.67
CA GLU A 79 9.75 -3.91 6.98
C GLU A 79 10.43 -2.57 6.64
N ALA A 80 9.69 -1.65 5.99
CA ALA A 80 10.21 -0.34 5.61
C ALA A 80 10.68 0.48 6.82
N TRP A 81 9.92 0.46 7.91
CA TRP A 81 10.26 1.14 9.16
C TRP A 81 11.54 0.58 9.78
N ARG A 82 11.64 -0.74 9.92
CA ARG A 82 12.86 -1.38 10.44
C ARG A 82 14.08 -1.10 9.56
N GLN A 83 13.94 -1.15 8.24
CA GLN A 83 15.03 -0.90 7.31
C GLN A 83 15.51 0.55 7.40
N SER A 84 14.62 1.50 7.61
CA SER A 84 14.96 2.92 7.74
C SER A 84 15.78 3.24 9.01
N GLY A 85 15.72 2.37 10.02
CA GLY A 85 16.33 2.63 11.32
C GLY A 85 15.65 3.73 12.15
N LEU A 86 14.44 4.13 11.75
CA LEU A 86 13.63 5.08 12.52
C LEU A 86 13.07 4.40 13.77
N GLU A 87 12.98 5.17 14.84
CA GLU A 87 12.36 4.76 16.09
C GLU A 87 11.12 5.62 16.36
N GLY A 88 10.08 5.03 16.87
CA GLY A 88 8.82 5.73 17.17
C GLY A 88 8.63 5.95 18.67
N PRO A 89 7.65 6.76 19.07
CA PRO A 89 6.70 7.50 18.25
C PRO A 89 7.27 8.79 17.62
N MET A 90 6.75 9.18 16.44
CA MET A 90 7.13 10.43 15.76
C MET A 90 5.91 11.32 15.53
N VAL A 91 5.71 12.29 16.40
CA VAL A 91 4.53 13.17 16.41
C VAL A 91 4.46 14.15 15.22
N ASP A 92 5.55 14.36 14.54
CA ASP A 92 5.70 15.23 13.36
C ASP A 92 5.79 14.47 12.03
N ALA A 93 5.82 13.13 12.08
CA ALA A 93 5.80 12.28 10.90
C ALA A 93 4.37 11.97 10.45
N GLY A 94 4.19 11.82 9.13
CA GLY A 94 2.91 11.53 8.51
C GLY A 94 2.79 10.12 7.94
N SER A 95 1.57 9.77 7.51
CA SER A 95 1.25 8.50 6.85
C SER A 95 0.30 8.76 5.68
N ILE A 96 0.65 8.25 4.50
CA ILE A 96 -0.20 8.26 3.28
C ILE A 96 -0.18 6.87 2.67
N VAL A 97 -1.06 6.01 3.15
CA VAL A 97 -1.21 4.65 2.61
C VAL A 97 -2.56 4.52 1.93
N THR A 98 -2.56 4.05 0.71
CA THR A 98 -3.70 4.11 -0.20
C THR A 98 -4.13 2.74 -0.70
N THR A 99 -5.33 2.70 -1.25
CA THR A 99 -5.91 1.54 -1.93
C THR A 99 -6.78 2.02 -3.09
N GLY A 100 -7.00 1.19 -4.08
CA GLY A 100 -7.92 1.48 -5.18
C GLY A 100 -9.38 1.28 -4.79
N ILE A 101 -9.67 0.27 -3.95
CA ILE A 101 -11.03 -0.15 -3.64
C ILE A 101 -11.33 -0.13 -2.13
N GLY A 102 -10.38 -0.52 -1.29
CA GLY A 102 -10.57 -0.67 0.15
C GLY A 102 -10.99 -2.09 0.54
N GLY A 103 -11.68 -2.23 1.67
CA GLY A 103 -12.02 -3.52 2.29
C GLY A 103 -13.19 -4.25 1.63
N LEU A 104 -13.08 -4.57 0.35
CA LEU A 104 -14.11 -5.28 -0.40
C LEU A 104 -14.39 -6.68 0.18
N GLN A 105 -13.35 -7.40 0.63
CA GLN A 105 -13.52 -8.71 1.27
C GLN A 105 -14.40 -8.58 2.52
N THR A 106 -14.11 -7.60 3.37
CA THR A 106 -14.91 -7.33 4.57
C THR A 106 -16.38 -7.06 4.23
N ILE A 107 -16.64 -6.27 3.18
CA ILE A 107 -18.02 -5.98 2.74
C ILE A 107 -18.74 -7.27 2.34
N LEU A 108 -18.11 -8.10 1.50
CA LEU A 108 -18.71 -9.35 1.02
C LEU A 108 -18.99 -10.33 2.15
N ASP A 109 -18.06 -10.49 3.08
CA ASP A 109 -18.23 -11.36 4.24
C ASP A 109 -19.41 -10.89 5.10
N GLN A 110 -19.55 -9.58 5.32
CA GLN A 110 -20.63 -9.04 6.14
C GLN A 110 -21.98 -9.05 5.41
N VAL A 111 -22.01 -8.93 4.08
CA VAL A 111 -23.24 -9.18 3.28
C VAL A 111 -23.68 -10.63 3.44
N GLY A 112 -22.74 -11.58 3.43
CA GLY A 112 -23.02 -12.99 3.75
C GLY A 112 -23.61 -13.19 5.14
N VAL A 113 -23.06 -12.52 6.16
CA VAL A 113 -23.60 -12.55 7.53
C VAL A 113 -24.99 -11.93 7.60
N LEU A 114 -25.21 -10.79 6.95
CA LEU A 114 -26.51 -10.12 6.89
C LEU A 114 -27.60 -11.05 6.34
N ASN A 115 -27.32 -11.69 5.20
CA ASN A 115 -28.26 -12.58 4.54
C ASN A 115 -28.56 -13.86 5.31
N ALA A 116 -27.54 -14.42 5.98
CA ALA A 116 -27.66 -15.69 6.70
C ALA A 116 -28.16 -15.54 8.15
N LYS A 117 -27.85 -14.42 8.83
CA LYS A 117 -28.01 -14.28 10.28
C LYS A 117 -28.72 -13.00 10.72
N GLY A 118 -29.03 -12.10 9.78
CA GLY A 118 -29.71 -10.84 10.04
C GLY A 118 -28.79 -9.70 10.55
N PRO A 119 -29.34 -8.48 10.66
CA PRO A 119 -28.57 -7.26 10.92
C PRO A 119 -27.87 -7.24 12.29
N ASP A 120 -28.45 -7.86 13.31
CA ASP A 120 -27.89 -7.88 14.67
C ASP A 120 -26.59 -8.69 14.79
N ARG A 121 -26.18 -9.38 13.74
CA ARG A 121 -24.97 -10.21 13.70
C ARG A 121 -23.83 -9.58 12.90
N ILE A 122 -24.05 -8.38 12.35
CA ILE A 122 -23.00 -7.63 11.63
C ILE A 122 -21.90 -7.23 12.61
N SER A 123 -20.66 -7.36 12.17
CA SER A 123 -19.50 -6.97 12.98
C SER A 123 -19.49 -5.46 13.24
N PRO A 124 -19.32 -5.01 14.49
CA PRO A 124 -19.15 -3.59 14.79
C PRO A 124 -17.86 -3.00 14.19
N PHE A 125 -16.93 -3.86 13.75
CA PHE A 125 -15.69 -3.45 13.09
C PHE A 125 -15.82 -3.37 11.56
N MET A 126 -16.97 -3.74 10.98
CA MET A 126 -17.17 -3.72 9.53
C MET A 126 -16.81 -2.35 8.93
N ILE A 127 -17.38 -1.28 9.47
CA ILE A 127 -17.16 0.07 8.94
C ILE A 127 -15.68 0.47 8.97
N PRO A 128 -14.99 0.47 10.13
CA PRO A 128 -13.57 0.83 10.14
C PRO A 128 -12.68 -0.09 9.32
N MET A 129 -13.04 -1.36 9.14
CA MET A 129 -12.27 -2.31 8.32
C MET A 129 -12.41 -2.05 6.82
N MET A 130 -13.61 -1.65 6.36
CA MET A 130 -13.86 -1.48 4.92
C MET A 130 -13.39 -0.13 4.36
N MET A 131 -13.16 0.87 5.22
CA MET A 131 -12.83 2.22 4.79
C MET A 131 -11.48 2.27 4.07
N PRO A 132 -11.35 2.99 2.92
CA PRO A 132 -10.08 3.11 2.21
C PRO A 132 -8.93 3.68 3.04
N ASN A 133 -9.22 4.49 4.05
CA ASN A 133 -8.22 5.06 4.96
C ASN A 133 -7.84 4.13 6.12
N ALA A 134 -8.37 2.92 6.21
CA ALA A 134 -8.06 1.99 7.29
C ALA A 134 -6.55 1.67 7.37
N ALA A 135 -5.90 1.46 6.22
CA ALA A 135 -4.48 1.14 6.18
C ALA A 135 -3.61 2.31 6.68
N THR A 136 -3.86 3.54 6.23
CA THR A 136 -3.08 4.70 6.69
C THR A 136 -3.27 4.97 8.18
N ALA A 137 -4.51 4.82 8.69
CA ALA A 137 -4.81 4.95 10.10
C ALA A 137 -4.10 3.88 10.94
N ALA A 138 -4.12 2.62 10.50
CA ALA A 138 -3.45 1.52 11.17
C ALA A 138 -1.92 1.72 11.24
N VAL A 139 -1.31 2.18 10.14
CA VAL A 139 0.13 2.51 10.07
C VAL A 139 0.45 3.68 11.02
N SER A 140 -0.34 4.76 10.98
CA SER A 140 -0.17 5.90 11.87
C SER A 140 -0.22 5.48 13.36
N MET A 141 -1.21 4.68 13.73
CA MET A 141 -1.33 4.18 15.11
C MET A 141 -0.17 3.26 15.51
N ARG A 142 0.28 2.39 14.61
CA ARG A 142 1.36 1.44 14.90
C ARG A 142 2.68 2.13 15.24
N PHE A 143 3.04 3.16 14.50
CA PHE A 143 4.32 3.86 14.68
C PHE A 143 4.20 5.16 15.47
N GLY A 144 3.00 5.50 15.97
CA GLY A 144 2.77 6.71 16.74
C GLY A 144 3.01 7.99 15.94
N LEU A 145 2.55 8.01 14.68
CA LEU A 145 2.72 9.16 13.79
C LEU A 145 1.62 10.19 14.06
N GLY A 146 1.99 11.39 14.45
CA GLY A 146 1.06 12.46 14.83
C GLY A 146 0.83 13.53 13.75
N GLY A 147 1.50 13.42 12.62
CA GLY A 147 1.36 14.31 11.46
C GLY A 147 0.15 13.98 10.57
N PRO A 148 0.13 14.48 9.31
CA PRO A 148 -0.95 14.19 8.37
C PRO A 148 -1.16 12.69 8.18
N CYS A 149 -2.43 12.27 8.25
CA CYS A 149 -2.85 10.88 8.05
C CYS A 149 -3.90 10.87 6.93
N GLU A 150 -3.47 10.61 5.69
CA GLU A 150 -4.26 10.85 4.49
C GLU A 150 -4.37 9.59 3.62
N THR A 151 -5.43 9.52 2.83
CA THR A 151 -5.59 8.49 1.80
C THR A 151 -6.05 9.14 0.50
N VAL A 152 -5.36 8.83 -0.58
CA VAL A 152 -5.70 9.28 -1.93
C VAL A 152 -6.13 8.08 -2.75
N THR A 153 -7.39 8.02 -3.15
CA THR A 153 -7.92 6.91 -3.94
C THR A 153 -8.04 7.33 -5.40
N THR A 154 -7.10 6.89 -6.22
CA THR A 154 -7.02 7.17 -7.66
C THR A 154 -6.86 5.88 -8.46
N ALA A 155 -7.63 4.86 -8.08
CA ALA A 155 -7.56 3.52 -8.65
C ALA A 155 -6.11 2.97 -8.65
N CYS A 156 -5.66 2.36 -9.74
CA CYS A 156 -4.32 1.77 -9.87
C CYS A 156 -3.17 2.76 -9.69
N ALA A 157 -3.42 4.06 -9.83
CA ALA A 157 -2.43 5.13 -9.62
C ALA A 157 -2.31 5.57 -8.16
N ALA A 158 -3.13 5.05 -7.24
CA ALA A 158 -3.21 5.51 -5.86
C ALA A 158 -1.85 5.46 -5.14
N GLY A 159 -1.12 4.33 -5.25
CA GLY A 159 0.20 4.18 -4.63
C GLY A 159 1.22 5.21 -5.13
N THR A 160 1.25 5.49 -6.44
CA THR A 160 2.12 6.54 -7.01
C THR A 160 1.74 7.92 -6.51
N HIS A 161 0.44 8.22 -6.40
CA HIS A 161 -0.03 9.49 -5.84
C HIS A 161 0.32 9.64 -4.36
N ALA A 162 0.23 8.55 -3.57
CA ALA A 162 0.65 8.55 -2.16
C ALA A 162 2.10 8.98 -2.01
N ILE A 163 3.01 8.36 -2.79
CA ILE A 163 4.44 8.68 -2.78
C ILE A 163 4.69 10.13 -3.21
N GLY A 164 4.03 10.57 -4.29
CA GLY A 164 4.16 11.95 -4.77
C GLY A 164 3.65 12.99 -3.77
N ASN A 165 2.55 12.71 -3.06
CA ASN A 165 2.02 13.59 -2.01
C ASN A 165 2.93 13.58 -0.78
N ALA A 166 3.45 12.42 -0.37
CA ALA A 166 4.42 12.31 0.70
C ALA A 166 5.67 13.15 0.42
N ALA A 167 6.22 13.03 -0.80
CA ALA A 167 7.35 13.84 -1.23
C ALA A 167 7.06 15.34 -1.17
N ARG A 168 5.84 15.79 -1.50
CA ARG A 168 5.44 17.20 -1.37
C ARG A 168 5.34 17.65 0.08
N LEU A 169 4.81 16.82 0.99
CA LEU A 169 4.76 17.13 2.42
C LEU A 169 6.18 17.30 2.99
N VAL A 170 7.10 16.41 2.63
CA VAL A 170 8.50 16.50 3.05
C VAL A 170 9.18 17.71 2.41
N ALA A 171 9.08 17.89 1.10
CA ALA A 171 9.70 19.00 0.38
C ALA A 171 9.22 20.38 0.88
N SER A 172 7.97 20.48 1.29
CA SER A 172 7.41 21.71 1.89
C SER A 172 7.81 21.92 3.36
N GLY A 173 8.49 20.97 3.98
CA GLY A 173 8.86 21.01 5.41
C GLY A 173 7.70 20.78 6.36
N ARG A 174 6.56 20.25 5.88
CA ARG A 174 5.40 19.94 6.71
C ARG A 174 5.64 18.76 7.63
N CYS A 175 6.40 17.78 7.16
CA CYS A 175 6.82 16.58 7.91
C CYS A 175 8.27 16.27 7.59
N PRO A 176 9.09 15.82 8.55
CA PRO A 176 10.42 15.30 8.26
C PRO A 176 10.36 13.90 7.63
N VAL A 177 9.34 13.11 7.96
CA VAL A 177 9.16 11.73 7.52
C VAL A 177 7.70 11.47 7.16
N VAL A 178 7.47 10.72 6.10
CA VAL A 178 6.14 10.19 5.74
C VAL A 178 6.25 8.72 5.34
N VAL A 179 5.45 7.87 5.97
CA VAL A 179 5.26 6.48 5.56
C VAL A 179 4.25 6.48 4.40
N ALA A 180 4.68 6.08 3.21
CA ALA A 180 3.87 6.24 2.00
C ALA A 180 3.86 5.00 1.11
N GLY A 181 2.71 4.73 0.51
CA GLY A 181 2.57 3.62 -0.44
C GLY A 181 1.15 3.20 -0.67
N GLY A 182 0.96 1.95 -1.03
CA GLY A 182 -0.37 1.40 -1.27
C GLY A 182 -0.46 -0.09 -1.00
N ALA A 183 -1.69 -0.54 -0.78
CA ALA A 183 -2.02 -1.94 -0.59
C ALA A 183 -3.36 -2.28 -1.23
N GLU A 184 -3.48 -3.49 -1.77
CA GLU A 184 -4.72 -3.99 -2.38
C GLU A 184 -4.93 -5.47 -2.10
N ALA A 185 -6.16 -5.86 -1.79
CA ALA A 185 -6.56 -7.26 -1.52
C ALA A 185 -7.96 -7.54 -2.07
N VAL A 186 -8.10 -7.50 -3.39
CA VAL A 186 -9.40 -7.57 -4.08
C VAL A 186 -9.53 -8.74 -5.05
N ILE A 187 -8.76 -9.81 -4.83
CA ILE A 187 -8.93 -11.04 -5.61
C ILE A 187 -10.15 -11.79 -5.04
N VAL A 188 -11.33 -11.32 -5.40
CA VAL A 188 -12.62 -11.87 -5.05
C VAL A 188 -13.47 -12.05 -6.31
N GLU A 189 -14.39 -13.01 -6.30
CA GLU A 189 -15.15 -13.40 -7.49
C GLU A 189 -15.86 -12.23 -8.18
N ILE A 190 -16.48 -11.33 -7.41
CA ILE A 190 -17.19 -10.16 -7.96
C ILE A 190 -16.25 -9.19 -8.66
N ALA A 191 -15.05 -8.95 -8.11
CA ALA A 191 -14.06 -8.08 -8.73
C ALA A 191 -13.47 -8.72 -10.00
N GLU A 192 -13.13 -10.02 -9.94
CA GLU A 192 -12.67 -10.76 -11.10
C GLU A 192 -13.74 -10.79 -12.22
N ALA A 193 -15.01 -11.01 -11.88
CA ALA A 193 -16.10 -10.99 -12.83
C ALA A 193 -16.27 -9.58 -13.43
N GLY A 194 -16.21 -8.54 -12.63
CA GLY A 194 -16.27 -7.15 -13.08
C GLY A 194 -15.19 -6.84 -14.12
N PHE A 195 -13.92 -7.11 -13.79
CA PHE A 195 -12.80 -6.88 -14.72
C PHE A 195 -12.86 -7.78 -15.96
N ARG A 196 -13.32 -9.01 -15.82
CA ARG A 196 -13.54 -9.92 -16.98
C ARG A 196 -14.60 -9.37 -17.93
N ASN A 197 -15.73 -8.90 -17.40
CA ASN A 197 -16.81 -8.32 -18.19
C ASN A 197 -16.41 -7.01 -18.88
N MET A 198 -15.46 -6.27 -18.30
CA MET A 198 -14.82 -5.12 -18.94
C MET A 198 -13.80 -5.52 -20.01
N THR A 199 -13.55 -6.81 -20.23
CA THR A 199 -12.49 -7.31 -21.13
C THR A 199 -11.09 -6.79 -20.75
N ALA A 200 -10.87 -6.49 -19.46
CA ALA A 200 -9.62 -5.92 -18.98
C ALA A 200 -8.58 -6.98 -18.56
N LEU A 201 -9.04 -8.23 -18.31
CA LEU A 201 -8.13 -9.31 -17.88
C LEU A 201 -7.52 -10.02 -19.08
N SER A 202 -6.26 -10.40 -18.97
CA SER A 202 -5.56 -11.22 -19.95
C SER A 202 -6.17 -12.62 -20.01
N ASN A 203 -6.50 -13.07 -21.21
CA ASN A 203 -6.98 -14.43 -21.46
C ASN A 203 -5.87 -15.48 -21.38
N GLU A 204 -4.61 -15.05 -21.48
CA GLU A 204 -3.42 -15.91 -21.46
C GLU A 204 -2.78 -15.97 -20.08
N GLY A 205 -3.28 -15.18 -19.11
CA GLY A 205 -2.74 -15.13 -17.77
C GLY A 205 -1.38 -14.39 -17.68
N HIS A 206 -1.04 -13.56 -18.66
CA HIS A 206 0.17 -12.77 -18.70
C HIS A 206 -0.13 -11.27 -18.73
N SER A 207 0.54 -10.52 -17.85
CA SER A 207 0.54 -9.05 -17.87
C SER A 207 1.80 -8.56 -18.58
N ARG A 208 1.62 -7.94 -19.74
CA ARG A 208 2.71 -7.47 -20.62
C ARG A 208 2.56 -5.98 -20.90
N PRO A 209 2.85 -5.11 -19.90
CA PRO A 209 2.72 -3.67 -20.11
C PRO A 209 3.64 -3.19 -21.23
N PHE A 210 3.12 -2.28 -22.06
CA PHE A 210 3.78 -1.70 -23.23
C PHE A 210 4.09 -2.66 -24.41
N ASP A 211 3.87 -3.96 -24.25
CA ASP A 211 4.07 -4.93 -25.34
C ASP A 211 3.03 -4.77 -26.45
N ALA A 212 3.42 -4.97 -27.70
CA ALA A 212 2.50 -4.88 -28.85
C ALA A 212 1.41 -5.96 -28.81
N THR A 213 1.70 -7.12 -28.20
CA THR A 213 0.78 -8.26 -28.08
C THR A 213 0.00 -8.29 -26.76
N ARG A 214 0.03 -7.20 -25.95
CA ARG A 214 -0.72 -7.15 -24.70
C ARG A 214 -2.21 -7.35 -24.94
N ASN A 215 -2.82 -8.12 -24.04
CA ASN A 215 -4.24 -8.49 -24.18
C ASN A 215 -5.03 -8.36 -22.87
N GLY A 216 -4.53 -7.56 -21.95
CA GLY A 216 -5.12 -7.33 -20.63
C GLY A 216 -4.09 -7.47 -19.52
N PHE A 217 -4.53 -7.32 -18.28
CA PHE A 217 -3.67 -7.48 -17.11
C PHE A 217 -4.03 -8.72 -16.29
N VAL A 218 -3.17 -9.09 -15.36
CA VAL A 218 -3.42 -10.13 -14.36
C VAL A 218 -3.59 -9.47 -13.01
N MET A 219 -4.70 -9.73 -12.33
CA MET A 219 -4.93 -9.23 -10.98
C MET A 219 -3.89 -9.81 -10.02
N GLY A 220 -3.46 -9.00 -9.08
CA GLY A 220 -2.59 -9.39 -7.98
C GLY A 220 -3.02 -8.70 -6.70
N GLU A 221 -2.59 -9.21 -5.56
CA GLU A 221 -2.74 -8.56 -4.25
C GLU A 221 -1.37 -8.32 -3.63
N GLY A 222 -1.28 -7.32 -2.77
CA GLY A 222 -0.02 -6.97 -2.14
C GLY A 222 0.00 -5.58 -1.52
N ALA A 223 1.19 -5.23 -1.02
CA ALA A 223 1.50 -3.91 -0.53
C ALA A 223 2.94 -3.53 -0.88
N GLY A 224 3.15 -2.23 -1.12
CA GLY A 224 4.46 -1.62 -1.25
C GLY A 224 4.51 -0.31 -0.48
N ILE A 225 5.47 -0.18 0.42
CA ILE A 225 5.61 0.96 1.32
C ILE A 225 7.04 1.50 1.24
N LEU A 226 7.13 2.82 1.21
CA LEU A 226 8.39 3.57 1.29
C LEU A 226 8.39 4.45 2.54
N ILE A 227 9.57 4.65 3.11
CA ILE A 227 9.84 5.75 4.03
C ILE A 227 10.39 6.91 3.22
N VAL A 228 9.60 7.97 3.12
CA VAL A 228 9.95 9.21 2.43
C VAL A 228 10.39 10.22 3.46
N GLU A 229 11.60 10.74 3.36
CA GLU A 229 12.26 11.48 4.42
C GLU A 229 12.95 12.74 3.89
N ASP A 230 13.04 13.76 4.73
CA ASP A 230 13.86 14.94 4.46
C ASP A 230 15.33 14.49 4.34
N TRP A 231 16.00 14.90 3.27
CA TRP A 231 17.36 14.48 2.98
C TRP A 231 18.36 14.87 4.08
N ASP A 232 18.24 16.08 4.61
CA ASP A 232 19.18 16.56 5.62
C ASP A 232 18.93 15.82 6.94
N HIS A 233 17.68 15.59 7.32
CA HIS A 233 17.30 14.74 8.45
C HIS A 233 17.86 13.30 8.32
N ALA A 234 17.71 12.68 7.17
CA ALA A 234 18.23 11.35 6.88
C ALA A 234 19.77 11.31 6.98
N HIS A 235 20.44 12.32 6.42
CA HIS A 235 21.89 12.42 6.43
C HIS A 235 22.44 12.65 7.85
N GLU A 236 21.83 13.54 8.62
CA GLU A 236 22.26 13.86 10.00
C GLU A 236 22.18 12.65 10.94
N ARG A 237 21.18 11.78 10.77
CA ARG A 237 21.05 10.54 11.55
C ARG A 237 21.82 9.35 10.96
N GLY A 238 22.55 9.51 9.85
CA GLY A 238 23.33 8.47 9.22
C GLY A 238 22.50 7.37 8.55
N ALA A 239 21.31 7.69 8.05
CA ALA A 239 20.44 6.73 7.37
C ALA A 239 21.05 6.25 6.06
N THR A 240 20.74 5.01 5.69
CA THR A 240 20.94 4.55 4.32
C THR A 240 19.92 5.22 3.40
N ILE A 241 20.39 5.93 2.39
CA ILE A 241 19.55 6.57 1.37
C ILE A 241 19.57 5.70 0.13
N PHE A 242 18.39 5.22 -0.29
CA PHE A 242 18.23 4.37 -1.48
C PHE A 242 17.97 5.18 -2.75
N ALA A 243 17.31 6.34 -2.62
CA ALA A 243 17.01 7.26 -3.71
C ALA A 243 16.82 8.68 -3.19
#